data_aeb868cd0dae3957072c6ec0dadb6b8a
#
_entry.id   aeb868cd0dae3957072c6ec0dadb6b8a
#
_cell.length_a   1.000
_cell.length_b   1.000
_cell.length_c   1.000
_cell.angle_alpha   90.00
_cell.angle_beta   90.00
_cell.angle_gamma   90.00
#
_symmetry.space_group_name_H-M   'P 1'
#
loop_
_entity.id
_entity.type
_entity.pdbx_description
1 polymer ?
#
loop_
_entity_poly.entity_id
_entity_poly.type
_entity_poly.pdbx_seq_one_letter_code
_entity_poly.pdbx_strand_id
1 'polypeptide(L)'
;MPVSVNRWVQISKRGGLIKTANAREWAQTAMLIAQAWRHKTGWHPTHHQKIVADYWIWWPDTRRHDPSNIEKVMWDALEGIGYDDDRWLIPRCQDFGVDSENPRVELEFWVKEAQE
;
A
#
# COMPACT_ATOMS: atom_id res chain seq x y z
N MET A 1 -22.59 -2.23 9.58
CA MET A 1 -21.81 -1.78 8.73
C MET A 1 -20.54 -1.53 9.23
N PRO A 2 -19.69 -1.90 8.77
CA PRO A 2 -18.52 -1.88 9.28
C PRO A 2 -17.81 -0.79 8.99
N VAL A 3 -17.55 -0.32 8.65
CA VAL A 3 -16.85 0.51 8.36
C VAL A 3 -16.17 1.24 8.68
N SER A 4 -16.20 1.64 8.71
CA SER A 4 -15.72 2.51 9.12
C SER A 4 -14.61 3.13 8.97
N VAL A 5 -13.61 2.62 8.84
CA VAL A 5 -12.48 3.38 8.90
C VAL A 5 -11.71 3.08 7.71
N ASN A 6 -12.10 3.57 6.62
CA ASN A 6 -11.32 3.49 5.41
C ASN A 6 -10.30 4.60 5.41
N ARG A 7 -9.07 4.26 5.19
CA ARG A 7 -8.00 5.25 5.14
C ARG A 7 -7.23 5.07 3.86
N TRP A 8 -7.03 6.14 3.12
CA TRP A 8 -6.34 6.11 1.84
C TRP A 8 -4.94 6.65 1.94
N VAL A 9 -4.00 5.93 1.37
CA VAL A 9 -2.63 6.41 1.25
C VAL A 9 -2.21 6.25 -0.20
N GLN A 10 -1.57 7.27 -0.75
CA GLN A 10 -1.09 7.24 -2.12
C GLN A 10 0.42 7.32 -2.10
N ILE A 11 1.06 6.31 -2.63
CA ILE A 11 2.51 6.24 -2.68
C ILE A 11 2.93 6.42 -4.12
N SER A 12 3.58 7.55 -4.41
CA SER A 12 4.04 7.82 -5.76
C SER A 12 5.48 8.24 -5.75
N LYS A 13 6.15 7.95 -6.82
CA LYS A 13 7.50 8.39 -7.02
C LYS A 13 7.65 8.82 -8.46
N ARG A 14 8.15 10.03 -8.63
CA ARG A 14 8.36 10.59 -9.95
C ARG A 14 9.37 9.73 -10.72
N GLY A 15 9.05 9.44 -11.95
CA GLY A 15 9.97 8.67 -12.78
C GLY A 15 9.65 7.20 -12.88
N GLY A 16 8.57 6.75 -12.30
CA GLY A 16 8.13 5.38 -12.45
C GLY A 16 8.11 4.63 -11.14
N LEU A 17 7.45 3.49 -11.16
CA LEU A 17 7.38 2.66 -10.01
C LEU A 17 8.68 1.89 -9.86
N ILE A 18 8.69 0.81 -9.18
CA ILE A 18 9.92 0.16 -8.78
C ILE A 18 10.71 -0.39 -9.96
N LYS A 19 11.95 0.01 -10.03
CA LYS A 19 12.96 -0.71 -10.78
C LYS A 19 13.86 -1.38 -9.75
N THR A 20 14.46 -2.48 -10.10
CA THR A 20 15.25 -3.26 -9.16
C THR A 20 16.29 -2.40 -8.42
N ALA A 21 16.99 -1.54 -9.13
CA ALA A 21 18.02 -0.71 -8.52
C ALA A 21 17.45 0.35 -7.58
N ASN A 22 16.15 0.65 -7.69
CA ASN A 22 15.52 1.70 -6.90
C ASN A 22 14.61 1.16 -5.82
N ALA A 23 14.57 -0.14 -5.60
CA ALA A 23 13.63 -0.75 -4.66
C ALA A 23 13.79 -0.19 -3.25
N ARG A 24 15.03 -0.04 -2.79
CA ARG A 24 15.27 0.49 -1.44
C ARG A 24 14.78 1.93 -1.30
N GLU A 25 15.05 2.74 -2.30
CA GLU A 25 14.64 4.14 -2.29
C GLU A 25 13.12 4.24 -2.34
N TRP A 26 12.48 3.43 -3.16
CA TRP A 26 11.03 3.40 -3.22
C TRP A 26 10.44 2.98 -1.87
N ALA A 27 11.03 1.97 -1.23
CA ALA A 27 10.57 1.50 0.07
C ALA A 27 10.67 2.58 1.13
N GLN A 28 11.77 3.34 1.13
CA GLN A 28 11.92 4.45 2.08
C GLN A 28 10.89 5.53 1.84
N THR A 29 10.63 5.86 0.58
CA THR A 29 9.61 6.85 0.22
C THR A 29 8.24 6.37 0.67
N ALA A 30 7.92 5.11 0.40
CA ALA A 30 6.64 4.51 0.80
C ALA A 30 6.46 4.56 2.31
N MET A 31 7.50 4.21 3.05
CA MET A 31 7.46 4.25 4.51
C MET A 31 7.20 5.65 5.04
N LEU A 32 7.90 6.64 4.49
CA LEU A 32 7.74 8.03 4.96
C LEU A 32 6.35 8.56 4.65
N ILE A 33 5.83 8.28 3.47
CA ILE A 33 4.48 8.70 3.10
C ILE A 33 3.46 8.03 4.02
N ALA A 34 3.63 6.74 4.26
CA ALA A 34 2.70 6.01 5.11
C ALA A 34 2.75 6.47 6.56
N GLN A 35 3.92 6.79 7.08
CA GLN A 35 4.06 7.32 8.44
C GLN A 35 3.37 8.67 8.57
N ALA A 36 3.53 9.55 7.58
CA ALA A 36 2.88 10.84 7.58
C ALA A 36 1.35 10.68 7.51
N TRP A 37 0.89 9.75 6.67
CA TRP A 37 -0.54 9.44 6.56
C TRP A 37 -1.09 8.90 7.88
N ARG A 38 -0.36 8.01 8.53
CA ARG A 38 -0.77 7.46 9.82
C ARG A 38 -0.89 8.56 10.87
N HIS A 39 0.08 9.44 10.91
CA HIS A 39 0.06 10.56 11.84
C HIS A 39 -1.14 11.47 11.57
N LYS A 40 -1.40 11.76 10.30
CA LYS A 40 -2.49 12.66 9.92
C LYS A 40 -3.86 12.06 10.19
N THR A 41 -4.04 10.78 9.94
CA THR A 41 -5.35 10.14 10.03
C THR A 41 -5.63 9.49 11.39
N GLY A 42 -4.59 9.27 12.19
CA GLY A 42 -4.73 8.53 13.43
C GLY A 42 -4.89 7.04 13.25
N TRP A 43 -4.58 6.51 12.06
CA TRP A 43 -4.69 5.08 11.81
C TRP A 43 -3.80 4.31 12.78
N HIS A 44 -4.36 3.28 13.40
CA HIS A 44 -3.64 2.59 14.45
C HIS A 44 -4.18 1.17 14.61
N PRO A 45 -3.69 0.22 13.83
CA PRO A 45 -4.17 -1.15 13.94
C PRO A 45 -3.76 -1.72 15.29
N THR A 46 -4.68 -2.41 15.93
CA THR A 46 -4.37 -3.05 17.18
C THR A 46 -3.79 -4.45 16.91
N HIS A 47 -3.20 -5.01 17.94
CA HIS A 47 -2.58 -6.30 17.86
C HIS A 47 -3.60 -7.38 17.46
N HIS A 48 -3.21 -8.28 16.61
CA HIS A 48 -4.04 -9.42 16.18
C HIS A 48 -5.32 -9.03 15.46
N GLN A 49 -5.40 -7.83 14.89
CA GLN A 49 -6.50 -7.46 14.04
C GLN A 49 -6.19 -7.78 12.60
N LYS A 50 -7.14 -8.39 11.90
CA LYS A 50 -7.01 -8.59 10.46
C LYS A 50 -7.24 -7.26 9.76
N ILE A 51 -6.30 -6.88 8.93
CA ILE A 51 -6.37 -5.64 8.17
C ILE A 51 -6.45 -5.98 6.70
N VAL A 52 -7.46 -5.46 6.04
CA VAL A 52 -7.58 -5.59 4.59
C VAL A 52 -6.89 -4.38 3.97
N ALA A 53 -6.04 -4.65 3.00
CA ALA A 53 -5.40 -3.59 2.22
C ALA A 53 -5.84 -3.75 0.77
N ASP A 54 -6.78 -2.93 0.37
CA ASP A 54 -7.18 -2.86 -1.03
C ASP A 54 -6.24 -1.91 -1.75
N TYR A 55 -5.74 -2.30 -2.90
CA TYR A 55 -4.80 -1.45 -3.59
C TYR A 55 -4.99 -1.46 -5.10
N TRP A 56 -4.53 -0.39 -5.71
CA TRP A 56 -4.59 -0.14 -7.15
C TRP A 56 -3.21 0.28 -7.60
N ILE A 57 -2.78 -0.21 -8.74
CA ILE A 57 -1.45 0.12 -9.28
C ILE A 57 -1.63 0.92 -10.55
N TRP A 58 -1.00 2.08 -10.63
CA TRP A 58 -1.00 2.93 -11.81
C TRP A 58 0.40 2.96 -12.38
N TRP A 59 0.59 2.20 -13.47
CA TRP A 59 1.88 2.03 -14.10
C TRP A 59 2.28 3.27 -14.89
N PRO A 60 3.59 3.53 -15.10
CA PRO A 60 4.03 4.69 -15.87
C PRO A 60 3.83 4.52 -17.36
N ASP A 61 3.68 3.30 -17.86
CA ASP A 61 3.57 3.03 -19.28
C ASP A 61 2.88 1.69 -19.50
N THR A 62 2.70 1.33 -20.78
CA THR A 62 1.99 0.12 -21.16
C THR A 62 2.90 -1.10 -21.31
N ARG A 63 4.19 -0.98 -20.98
CA ARG A 63 5.09 -2.13 -21.06
C ARG A 63 4.71 -3.16 -20.02
N ARG A 64 5.17 -4.38 -20.23
CA ARG A 64 4.88 -5.46 -19.30
C ARG A 64 5.52 -5.17 -17.95
N HIS A 65 4.74 -5.30 -16.90
CA HIS A 65 5.20 -5.09 -15.54
C HIS A 65 4.86 -6.30 -14.68
N ASP A 66 5.68 -6.55 -13.67
CA ASP A 66 5.46 -7.64 -12.72
C ASP A 66 5.02 -7.05 -11.38
N PRO A 67 3.74 -7.18 -11.02
CA PRO A 67 3.25 -6.62 -9.77
C PRO A 67 3.94 -7.20 -8.54
N SER A 68 4.45 -8.42 -8.60
CA SER A 68 5.07 -9.04 -7.43
C SER A 68 6.28 -8.28 -6.93
N ASN A 69 6.98 -7.58 -7.82
CA ASN A 69 8.12 -6.76 -7.40
C ASN A 69 7.70 -5.60 -6.50
N ILE A 70 6.55 -5.01 -6.80
CA ILE A 70 6.02 -3.93 -5.97
C ILE A 70 5.48 -4.49 -4.68
N GLU A 71 4.73 -5.58 -4.76
CA GLU A 71 4.02 -6.14 -3.62
C GLU A 71 4.96 -6.49 -2.49
N LYS A 72 6.03 -7.21 -2.81
CA LYS A 72 6.96 -7.62 -1.78
C LYS A 72 7.60 -6.43 -1.08
N VAL A 73 8.09 -5.47 -1.85
CA VAL A 73 8.76 -4.30 -1.29
C VAL A 73 7.79 -3.45 -0.49
N MET A 74 6.57 -3.30 -0.99
CA MET A 74 5.55 -2.48 -0.36
C MET A 74 5.13 -3.04 0.99
N TRP A 75 4.83 -4.35 1.04
CA TRP A 75 4.36 -4.93 2.29
C TRP A 75 5.45 -4.95 3.34
N ASP A 76 6.70 -5.16 2.95
CA ASP A 76 7.81 -5.06 3.89
C ASP A 76 7.97 -3.64 4.42
N ALA A 77 7.79 -2.65 3.57
CA ALA A 77 7.95 -1.25 4.00
C ALA A 77 6.82 -0.78 4.92
N LEU A 78 5.62 -1.30 4.75
CA LEU A 78 4.45 -0.83 5.47
C LEU A 78 4.12 -1.64 6.73
N GLU A 79 4.86 -2.72 6.99
CA GLU A 79 4.65 -3.51 8.20
C GLU A 79 4.94 -2.66 9.43
N GLY A 80 4.05 -2.70 10.39
CA GLY A 80 4.13 -1.84 11.57
C GLY A 80 3.49 -0.47 11.40
N ILE A 81 3.11 -0.11 10.18
CA ILE A 81 2.49 1.19 9.91
C ILE A 81 1.03 1.00 9.53
N GLY A 82 0.75 0.27 8.47
CA GLY A 82 -0.61 0.03 8.02
C GLY A 82 -1.25 -1.15 8.72
N TYR A 83 -0.46 -2.10 9.15
CA TYR A 83 -0.89 -3.31 9.83
C TYR A 83 0.21 -3.75 10.78
N ASP A 84 -0.12 -4.61 11.73
CA ASP A 84 0.82 -4.98 12.77
C ASP A 84 1.87 -5.99 12.29
N ASP A 85 1.43 -7.04 11.61
CA ASP A 85 2.29 -8.13 11.18
C ASP A 85 1.68 -8.69 9.90
N ASP A 86 2.50 -9.16 8.99
CA ASP A 86 2.03 -9.61 7.68
C ASP A 86 1.09 -10.81 7.76
N ARG A 87 1.12 -11.59 8.84
CA ARG A 87 0.17 -12.68 9.01
C ARG A 87 -1.27 -12.17 9.22
N TRP A 88 -1.44 -10.92 9.60
CA TRP A 88 -2.75 -10.31 9.79
C TRP A 88 -3.19 -9.46 8.62
N LEU A 89 -2.38 -9.42 7.57
CA LEU A 89 -2.65 -8.62 6.38
C LEU A 89 -3.41 -9.43 5.35
N ILE A 90 -4.46 -8.85 4.80
CA ILE A 90 -5.21 -9.42 3.69
C ILE A 90 -5.08 -8.46 2.52
N PRO A 91 -4.06 -8.65 1.66
CA PRO A 91 -3.87 -7.75 0.54
C PRO A 91 -4.79 -8.13 -0.63
N ARG A 92 -5.41 -7.16 -1.25
CA ARG A 92 -6.29 -7.41 -2.38
C ARG A 92 -6.05 -6.38 -3.47
N CYS A 93 -5.45 -6.82 -4.56
CA CYS A 93 -5.29 -5.95 -5.73
C CYS A 93 -6.64 -5.82 -6.42
N GLN A 94 -7.16 -4.62 -6.46
CA GLN A 94 -8.47 -4.36 -7.07
C GLN A 94 -8.37 -4.14 -8.56
N ASP A 95 -7.33 -3.45 -9.00
CA ASP A 95 -7.18 -3.14 -10.41
C ASP A 95 -5.81 -2.53 -10.67
N PHE A 96 -5.48 -2.36 -11.94
CA PHE A 96 -4.28 -1.67 -12.35
C PHE A 96 -4.57 -0.94 -13.67
N GLY A 97 -3.81 0.08 -13.93
CA GLY A 97 -3.94 0.87 -15.14
C GLY A 97 -2.66 1.64 -15.40
N VAL A 98 -2.73 2.59 -16.28
CA VAL A 98 -1.58 3.41 -16.67
C VAL A 98 -1.87 4.87 -16.36
N ASP A 99 -0.92 5.52 -15.71
CA ASP A 99 -0.95 6.96 -15.53
C ASP A 99 0.50 7.44 -15.66
N SER A 100 0.86 7.86 -16.86
CA SER A 100 2.24 8.23 -17.14
C SER A 100 2.69 9.50 -16.43
N GLU A 101 1.76 10.34 -16.03
CA GLU A 101 2.11 11.59 -15.35
C GLU A 101 2.32 11.38 -13.86
N ASN A 102 1.60 10.44 -13.27
CA ASN A 102 1.72 10.19 -11.84
C ASN A 102 1.59 8.70 -11.55
N PRO A 103 2.59 7.90 -11.91
CA PRO A 103 2.56 6.47 -11.58
C PRO A 103 2.62 6.31 -10.06
N ARG A 104 1.79 5.39 -9.56
CA ARG A 104 1.63 5.29 -8.10
C ARG A 104 0.93 4.02 -7.70
N VAL A 105 0.95 3.74 -6.40
CA VAL A 105 0.09 2.74 -5.78
C VAL A 105 -0.84 3.49 -4.83
N GLU A 106 -2.12 3.21 -4.92
CA GLU A 106 -3.11 3.72 -3.99
C GLU A 106 -3.56 2.59 -3.09
N LEU A 107 -3.60 2.84 -1.79
CA LEU A 107 -4.00 1.83 -0.82
C LEU A 107 -5.12 2.35 0.06
N GLU A 108 -6.01 1.44 0.42
CA GLU A 108 -7.04 1.71 1.40
C GLU A 108 -6.96 0.62 2.46
N PHE A 109 -6.74 1.02 3.70
CA PHE A 109 -6.67 0.07 4.82
C PHE A 109 -7.96 0.11 5.60
N TRP A 110 -8.44 -1.06 6.02
CA TRP A 110 -9.59 -1.14 6.90
C TRP A 110 -9.55 -2.42 7.71
N VAL A 111 -10.20 -2.36 8.86
CA VAL A 111 -10.23 -3.48 9.79
C VAL A 111 -11.31 -4.46 9.37
N LYS A 112 -10.96 -5.73 9.23
CA LYS A 112 -11.95 -6.74 8.92
C LYS A 112 -12.65 -7.18 10.21
N GLU A 113 -13.97 -7.19 10.16
CA GLU A 113 -14.75 -7.61 11.29
C GLU A 113 -14.59 -9.10 11.55
N ALA A 114 -14.63 -9.49 12.80
CA ALA A 114 -14.32 -10.86 13.19
C ALA A 114 -15.27 -11.91 12.60
N GLN A 115 -16.50 -11.56 12.34
CA GLN A 115 -17.47 -12.51 11.79
C GLN A 115 -17.38 -12.71 10.30
N GLU A 116 -16.57 -11.97 9.63
CA GLU A 116 -16.54 -12.04 8.16
C GLU A 116 -15.45 -12.91 7.61
#